data_82c552bd53227287cf4740850eb4a88e
#
_entry.id   82c552bd53227287cf4740850eb4a88e
#
_cell.length_a   1.000
_cell.length_b   1.000
_cell.length_c   1.000
_cell.angle_alpha   90.00
_cell.angle_beta   90.00
_cell.angle_gamma   90.00
#
_symmetry.space_group_name_H-M   'P 1'
#
loop_
_entity.id
_entity.type
_entity.pdbx_description
1 polymer ?
#
loop_
_entity_poly.entity_id
_entity_poly.type
_entity_poly.pdbx_seq_one_letter_code
_entity_poly.pdbx_strand_id
1 'polypeptide(L)'
;FQGSGAKGYFGFVKKQCTIPFLVLVALIAAIIIGGLTSWVVIRAGSYSKLLSIKDGDFASEVEEISYNQIPMLDEDSAARLGSRKLGELADMVSQFEILPSYTQINYQGRPVRVTSLAYGDLVKWFTNRSAGLPAYLIIDMVTQEAEVVRLDEGMKYTTAEHFGRYLPRHLRFHYPTYMFADPVFEINEEGEPYWVCPRMVKTIGLFGGTDIQGAVLVNAVTGESQYYEEVPNWVDHVYDANLIMEQYDYYGMYHNGFINSIFGQRDVTHTTEGYNYIAIGDDVYMYTGVTSVTSDQSNIGFILSNQRTKETHFYSVAGATEASAQASAMSQVQQMRYVATFPLLLNIADQPTYFMSLKGEDGLVKMYAMVNVQQYNIVETGSTVAECEANYRRALADSGLISDGDAEAVPSDQEEISGAIAEIRTAVLDGNSYYFLRLEGQDTFYAVNAAENPLAVILNAGDQVTIAYTAGEGGGILSGTSVARAGETPVTFTPEEAPADAPAETGQPAEDAASSNQPT
;
A
#
# COMPACT_ATOMS: atom_id res chain seq x y z
N PHE A 1 -36.30 58.89 10.38
CA PHE A 1 -37.46 57.97 10.22
C PHE A 1 -38.68 58.37 11.08
N GLN A 2 -38.97 59.64 11.18
CA GLN A 2 -40.23 60.10 11.79
C GLN A 2 -41.21 60.37 10.67
N GLY A 3 -42.23 59.53 10.46
CA GLY A 3 -43.43 59.86 9.69
C GLY A 3 -43.71 59.09 8.40
N SER A 4 -42.98 58.03 8.02
CA SER A 4 -43.41 57.20 6.89
C SER A 4 -44.06 55.90 7.40
N GLY A 5 -45.35 55.75 7.11
CA GLY A 5 -46.07 54.50 7.39
C GLY A 5 -45.42 53.31 6.71
N ALA A 6 -45.84 52.09 7.07
CA ALA A 6 -45.27 50.81 6.59
C ALA A 6 -44.97 50.79 5.06
N LYS A 7 -45.76 51.47 4.24
CA LYS A 7 -45.53 51.61 2.77
C LYS A 7 -44.24 52.38 2.44
N GLY A 8 -43.88 53.41 3.21
CA GLY A 8 -42.63 54.17 2.99
C GLY A 8 -41.41 53.37 3.40
N TYR A 9 -41.49 52.59 4.48
CA TYR A 9 -40.44 51.69 4.90
C TYR A 9 -40.17 50.58 3.87
N PHE A 10 -41.22 49.92 3.37
CA PHE A 10 -41.10 48.90 2.32
C PHE A 10 -40.53 49.49 1.03
N GLY A 11 -40.90 50.70 0.67
CA GLY A 11 -40.34 51.41 -0.50
C GLY A 11 -38.84 51.71 -0.35
N PHE A 12 -38.41 52.12 0.85
CA PHE A 12 -37.00 52.35 1.17
C PHE A 12 -36.21 51.06 1.15
N VAL A 13 -36.67 50.00 1.85
CA VAL A 13 -36.02 48.69 1.87
C VAL A 13 -35.90 48.10 0.47
N LYS A 14 -36.98 48.16 -0.31
CA LYS A 14 -36.95 47.70 -1.72
C LYS A 14 -35.87 48.43 -2.52
N LYS A 15 -35.76 49.76 -2.39
CA LYS A 15 -34.74 50.55 -3.10
C LYS A 15 -33.31 50.19 -2.67
N GLN A 16 -33.06 49.98 -1.38
CA GLN A 16 -31.74 49.63 -0.85
C GLN A 16 -31.37 48.17 -1.14
N CYS A 17 -32.32 47.24 -1.09
CA CYS A 17 -32.09 45.82 -1.33
C CYS A 17 -32.16 45.40 -2.80
N THR A 18 -32.52 46.29 -3.74
CA THR A 18 -32.63 45.93 -5.17
C THR A 18 -31.30 45.47 -5.73
N ILE A 19 -30.19 46.17 -5.48
CA ILE A 19 -28.86 45.80 -5.99
C ILE A 19 -28.39 44.49 -5.36
N PRO A 20 -28.37 44.31 -4.02
CA PRO A 20 -28.04 43.03 -3.42
C PRO A 20 -28.90 41.86 -3.91
N PHE A 21 -30.20 42.09 -4.12
CA PHE A 21 -31.11 41.08 -4.65
C PHE A 21 -30.78 40.70 -6.11
N LEU A 22 -30.49 41.66 -6.97
CA LEU A 22 -30.08 41.41 -8.35
C LEU A 22 -28.74 40.67 -8.41
N VAL A 23 -27.79 41.00 -7.53
CA VAL A 23 -26.52 40.24 -7.40
C VAL A 23 -26.79 38.81 -6.97
N LEU A 24 -27.66 38.60 -5.98
CA LEU A 24 -28.04 37.25 -5.54
C LEU A 24 -28.69 36.44 -6.67
N VAL A 25 -29.63 37.03 -7.41
CA VAL A 25 -30.29 36.40 -8.57
C VAL A 25 -29.26 36.06 -9.66
N ALA A 26 -28.32 36.96 -9.93
CA ALA A 26 -27.26 36.74 -10.90
C ALA A 26 -26.33 35.58 -10.47
N LEU A 27 -25.99 35.50 -9.17
CA LEU A 27 -25.19 34.39 -8.61
C LEU A 27 -25.95 33.07 -8.72
N ILE A 28 -27.24 33.05 -8.36
CA ILE A 28 -28.07 31.84 -8.49
C ILE A 28 -28.16 31.40 -9.97
N ALA A 29 -28.38 32.35 -10.87
CA ALA A 29 -28.40 32.05 -12.30
C ALA A 29 -27.06 31.49 -12.80
N ALA A 30 -25.94 32.08 -12.36
CA ALA A 30 -24.61 31.60 -12.69
C ALA A 30 -24.37 30.15 -12.17
N ILE A 31 -24.82 29.83 -10.95
CA ILE A 31 -24.74 28.47 -10.39
C ILE A 31 -25.57 27.48 -11.21
N ILE A 32 -26.82 27.86 -11.57
CA ILE A 32 -27.71 27.01 -12.38
C ILE A 32 -27.11 26.79 -13.77
N ILE A 33 -26.68 27.84 -14.44
CA ILE A 33 -26.07 27.76 -15.79
C ILE A 33 -24.77 26.93 -15.70
N GLY A 34 -23.94 27.18 -14.68
CA GLY A 34 -22.72 26.42 -14.43
C GLY A 34 -23.00 24.94 -14.23
N GLY A 35 -23.99 24.60 -13.42
CA GLY A 35 -24.44 23.21 -13.22
C GLY A 35 -24.94 22.58 -14.51
N LEU A 36 -25.78 23.25 -15.28
CA LEU A 36 -26.29 22.73 -16.55
C LEU A 36 -25.19 22.54 -17.60
N THR A 37 -24.25 23.47 -17.70
CA THR A 37 -23.11 23.35 -18.64
C THR A 37 -22.10 22.25 -18.25
N SER A 38 -22.10 21.84 -16.99
CA SER A 38 -21.26 20.79 -16.44
C SER A 38 -21.98 19.44 -16.33
N TRP A 39 -23.27 19.39 -16.67
CA TRP A 39 -24.08 18.20 -16.41
C TRP A 39 -23.70 17.04 -17.32
N VAL A 40 -23.45 15.87 -16.70
CA VAL A 40 -23.03 14.63 -17.36
C VAL A 40 -23.95 14.26 -18.52
N VAL A 41 -25.28 14.40 -18.38
CA VAL A 41 -26.25 14.07 -19.45
C VAL A 41 -25.93 14.81 -20.76
N ILE A 42 -25.47 16.05 -20.68
CA ILE A 42 -25.15 16.87 -21.84
C ILE A 42 -23.69 16.71 -22.28
N ARG A 43 -22.81 16.39 -21.33
CA ARG A 43 -21.36 16.38 -21.49
C ARG A 43 -20.70 14.99 -21.37
N ALA A 44 -21.49 13.91 -21.44
CA ALA A 44 -21.00 12.53 -21.31
C ALA A 44 -19.74 12.24 -22.14
N GLY A 45 -19.73 12.65 -23.42
CA GLY A 45 -18.56 12.51 -24.28
C GLY A 45 -17.36 13.42 -23.92
N SER A 46 -17.53 14.43 -23.05
CA SER A 46 -16.39 15.18 -22.50
C SER A 46 -15.86 14.51 -21.24
N TYR A 47 -16.73 13.95 -20.40
CA TYR A 47 -16.37 13.20 -19.21
C TYR A 47 -15.60 11.92 -19.58
N SER A 48 -16.03 11.19 -20.60
CA SER A 48 -15.33 9.97 -21.07
C SER A 48 -13.92 10.22 -21.62
N LYS A 49 -13.51 11.48 -21.78
CA LYS A 49 -12.19 11.86 -22.29
C LYS A 49 -11.27 12.47 -21.22
N LEU A 50 -11.70 12.47 -19.95
CA LEU A 50 -10.88 13.01 -18.85
C LEU A 50 -9.64 12.17 -18.61
N LEU A 51 -9.74 10.85 -18.81
CA LEU A 51 -8.65 9.90 -18.74
C LEU A 51 -8.33 9.35 -20.14
N SER A 52 -7.08 9.41 -20.52
CA SER A 52 -6.59 8.75 -21.75
C SER A 52 -6.07 7.36 -21.38
N ILE A 53 -6.70 6.33 -21.92
CA ILE A 53 -6.38 4.95 -21.63
C ILE A 53 -5.73 4.32 -22.86
N LYS A 54 -4.62 3.64 -22.66
CA LYS A 54 -3.91 2.86 -23.66
C LYS A 54 -4.09 1.38 -23.36
N ASP A 55 -4.25 0.57 -24.38
CA ASP A 55 -4.20 -0.89 -24.20
C ASP A 55 -2.73 -1.31 -24.02
N GLY A 56 -2.47 -2.13 -23.00
CA GLY A 56 -1.16 -2.68 -22.68
C GLY A 56 -1.14 -4.21 -22.70
N ASP A 57 0.05 -4.77 -22.77
CA ASP A 57 0.28 -6.20 -22.59
C ASP A 57 1.00 -6.41 -21.25
N PHE A 58 0.31 -7.04 -20.31
CA PHE A 58 0.77 -7.19 -18.94
C PHE A 58 2.11 -7.90 -18.83
N ALA A 59 2.27 -9.03 -19.50
CA ALA A 59 3.49 -9.83 -19.40
C ALA A 59 4.74 -9.12 -19.96
N SER A 60 4.55 -8.21 -20.93
CA SER A 60 5.68 -7.50 -21.55
C SER A 60 5.98 -6.14 -20.93
N GLU A 61 5.01 -5.51 -20.25
CA GLU A 61 5.15 -4.16 -19.71
C GLU A 61 5.35 -4.14 -18.19
N VAL A 62 4.86 -5.15 -17.47
CA VAL A 62 5.04 -5.28 -16.03
C VAL A 62 6.14 -6.28 -15.75
N GLU A 63 7.29 -5.77 -15.36
CA GLU A 63 8.45 -6.60 -15.03
C GLU A 63 8.18 -7.52 -13.84
N GLU A 64 8.81 -8.68 -13.84
CA GLU A 64 8.78 -9.58 -12.71
C GLU A 64 9.59 -8.99 -11.54
N ILE A 65 8.98 -8.93 -10.36
CA ILE A 65 9.60 -8.38 -9.15
C ILE A 65 10.13 -9.54 -8.31
N SER A 66 11.39 -9.46 -7.91
CA SER A 66 11.98 -10.40 -6.95
C SER A 66 11.27 -10.34 -5.60
N TYR A 67 11.11 -11.47 -4.93
CA TYR A 67 10.41 -11.58 -3.64
C TYR A 67 10.96 -10.63 -2.55
N ASN A 68 12.26 -10.31 -2.60
CA ASN A 68 12.92 -9.37 -1.69
C ASN A 68 12.67 -7.89 -2.02
N GLN A 69 11.90 -7.59 -3.06
CA GLN A 69 11.49 -6.23 -3.47
C GLN A 69 9.98 -6.04 -3.37
N ILE A 70 9.22 -7.09 -3.04
CA ILE A 70 7.76 -7.01 -2.93
C ILE A 70 7.39 -6.15 -1.71
N PRO A 71 6.64 -5.06 -1.88
CA PRO A 71 6.19 -4.23 -0.78
C PRO A 71 5.12 -4.98 0.05
N MET A 72 5.49 -5.42 1.25
CA MET A 72 4.66 -6.24 2.13
C MET A 72 3.77 -5.41 3.08
N LEU A 73 4.04 -4.10 3.20
CA LEU A 73 3.52 -3.28 4.27
C LEU A 73 2.36 -2.41 3.80
N ASP A 74 1.16 -2.69 4.30
CA ASP A 74 0.02 -1.79 4.12
C ASP A 74 0.07 -0.57 5.07
N GLU A 75 -0.82 0.39 4.87
CA GLU A 75 -0.85 1.65 5.64
C GLU A 75 -1.08 1.41 7.14
N ASP A 76 -1.99 0.51 7.52
CA ASP A 76 -2.29 0.18 8.92
C ASP A 76 -1.08 -0.42 9.65
N SER A 77 -0.35 -1.32 8.98
CA SER A 77 0.86 -1.92 9.53
C SER A 77 1.98 -0.89 9.65
N ALA A 78 2.13 0.00 8.66
CA ALA A 78 3.05 1.13 8.72
C ALA A 78 2.74 2.04 9.90
N ALA A 79 1.47 2.38 10.12
CA ALA A 79 1.04 3.21 11.26
C ALA A 79 1.39 2.58 12.61
N ARG A 80 1.27 1.25 12.74
CA ARG A 80 1.65 0.53 13.97
C ARG A 80 3.16 0.54 14.19
N LEU A 81 3.94 0.28 13.14
CA LEU A 81 5.41 0.32 13.21
C LEU A 81 5.90 1.72 13.55
N GLY A 82 5.39 2.74 12.88
CA GLY A 82 5.74 4.13 13.15
C GLY A 82 5.40 4.54 14.58
N SER A 83 4.20 4.21 15.07
CA SER A 83 3.78 4.51 16.44
C SER A 83 4.68 3.83 17.48
N ARG A 84 5.06 2.57 17.25
CA ARG A 84 6.01 1.86 18.11
C ARG A 84 7.37 2.56 18.10
N LYS A 85 7.86 2.92 16.92
CA LYS A 85 9.15 3.59 16.76
C LYS A 85 9.21 4.96 17.43
N LEU A 86 8.16 5.78 17.28
CA LEU A 86 8.06 7.06 17.99
C LEU A 86 7.98 6.86 19.50
N GLY A 87 7.30 5.80 19.97
CA GLY A 87 7.20 5.45 21.39
C GLY A 87 8.53 5.14 22.06
N GLU A 88 9.53 4.69 21.30
CA GLU A 88 10.91 4.46 21.79
C GLU A 88 11.66 5.79 22.08
N LEU A 89 11.19 6.91 21.54
CA LEU A 89 11.85 8.23 21.63
C LEU A 89 11.18 9.10 22.69
N ALA A 90 11.69 9.01 23.94
CA ALA A 90 11.13 9.70 25.10
C ALA A 90 11.09 11.24 24.95
N ASP A 91 12.00 11.83 24.18
CA ASP A 91 12.05 13.26 23.89
C ASP A 91 10.97 13.73 22.92
N MET A 92 10.46 12.85 22.08
CA MET A 92 9.48 13.18 21.04
C MET A 92 8.06 12.72 21.40
N VAL A 93 7.89 11.51 21.93
CA VAL A 93 6.58 10.88 22.17
C VAL A 93 5.65 11.70 23.05
N SER A 94 6.21 12.53 23.95
CA SER A 94 5.43 13.39 24.84
C SER A 94 4.96 14.70 24.18
N GLN A 95 5.53 15.08 23.04
CA GLN A 95 5.31 16.38 22.38
C GLN A 95 4.63 16.26 21.02
N PHE A 96 4.90 15.16 20.30
CA PHE A 96 4.50 14.98 18.92
C PHE A 96 3.69 13.71 18.73
N GLU A 97 2.86 13.71 17.71
CA GLU A 97 2.10 12.56 17.20
C GLU A 97 2.48 12.36 15.73
N ILE A 98 2.21 11.19 15.20
CA ILE A 98 2.41 10.91 13.78
C ILE A 98 1.15 11.30 13.03
N LEU A 99 1.27 11.96 11.88
CA LEU A 99 0.14 12.16 10.99
C LEU A 99 -0.38 10.80 10.50
N PRO A 100 -1.71 10.62 10.42
CA PRO A 100 -2.29 9.33 10.02
C PRO A 100 -2.07 8.99 8.54
N SER A 101 -1.70 9.97 7.71
CA SER A 101 -1.45 9.76 6.28
C SER A 101 -0.02 9.28 6.05
N TYR A 102 0.12 8.12 5.43
CA TYR A 102 1.39 7.53 5.02
C TYR A 102 1.45 7.47 3.50
N THR A 103 2.31 8.27 2.90
CA THR A 103 2.50 8.26 1.45
C THR A 103 3.49 7.17 1.07
N GLN A 104 3.14 6.35 0.09
CA GLN A 104 4.07 5.42 -0.52
C GLN A 104 4.84 6.12 -1.62
N ILE A 105 6.16 6.13 -1.54
CA ILE A 105 7.06 6.72 -2.54
C ILE A 105 8.15 5.72 -2.92
N ASN A 106 8.81 5.97 -4.04
CA ASN A 106 10.05 5.28 -4.41
C ASN A 106 11.23 6.16 -4.01
N TYR A 107 11.86 5.84 -2.89
CA TYR A 107 13.00 6.61 -2.38
C TYR A 107 14.29 5.84 -2.59
N GLN A 108 15.18 6.38 -3.43
CA GLN A 108 16.47 5.75 -3.79
C GLN A 108 16.30 4.31 -4.30
N GLY A 109 15.29 4.07 -5.16
CA GLY A 109 14.99 2.77 -5.75
C GLY A 109 14.34 1.77 -4.79
N ARG A 110 13.84 2.19 -3.62
CA ARG A 110 13.15 1.34 -2.65
C ARG A 110 11.74 1.85 -2.36
N PRO A 111 10.73 0.96 -2.32
CA PRO A 111 9.39 1.34 -1.93
C PRO A 111 9.35 1.62 -0.43
N VAL A 112 9.07 2.87 -0.06
CA VAL A 112 8.97 3.29 1.33
C VAL A 112 7.65 4.03 1.59
N ARG A 113 7.22 4.04 2.85
CA ARG A 113 6.15 4.93 3.30
C ARG A 113 6.73 6.06 4.14
N VAL A 114 6.35 7.27 3.80
CA VAL A 114 6.79 8.47 4.52
C VAL A 114 5.61 9.17 5.18
N THR A 115 5.85 9.74 6.34
CA THR A 115 4.86 10.57 7.04
C THR A 115 5.53 11.63 7.91
N SER A 116 4.83 12.75 8.08
CA SER A 116 5.26 13.83 8.95
C SER A 116 4.75 13.63 10.38
N LEU A 117 5.39 14.32 11.32
CA LEU A 117 4.87 14.50 12.66
C LEU A 117 3.77 15.58 12.70
N ALA A 118 3.03 15.59 13.79
CA ALA A 118 2.10 16.64 14.21
C ALA A 118 2.33 17.00 15.67
N TYR A 119 1.83 18.14 16.11
CA TYR A 119 1.84 18.51 17.52
C TYR A 119 0.70 17.81 18.25
N GLY A 120 0.98 17.20 19.41
CA GLY A 120 -0.03 16.48 20.17
C GLY A 120 -1.19 17.34 20.69
N ASP A 121 -0.97 18.66 20.87
CA ASP A 121 -2.00 19.64 21.21
C ASP A 121 -1.52 21.10 20.98
N LEU A 122 -2.44 22.07 21.16
CA LEU A 122 -2.13 23.50 21.00
C LEU A 122 -1.05 24.04 21.94
N VAL A 123 -0.91 23.49 23.14
CA VAL A 123 0.11 23.91 24.09
C VAL A 123 1.47 23.44 23.62
N LYS A 124 1.55 22.21 23.18
CA LYS A 124 2.77 21.62 22.60
C LYS A 124 3.18 22.33 21.30
N TRP A 125 2.21 22.68 20.46
CA TRP A 125 2.49 23.56 19.32
C TRP A 125 3.07 24.90 19.76
N PHE A 126 2.44 25.58 20.72
CA PHE A 126 2.89 26.91 21.14
C PHE A 126 4.32 26.90 21.70
N THR A 127 4.69 25.84 22.42
CA THR A 127 6.03 25.68 23.00
C THR A 127 7.09 25.32 21.96
N ASN A 128 6.72 24.54 20.94
CA ASN A 128 7.67 24.02 19.94
C ASN A 128 7.65 24.78 18.60
N ARG A 129 6.70 25.70 18.37
CA ARG A 129 6.49 26.39 17.09
C ARG A 129 7.71 27.12 16.52
N SER A 130 8.65 27.56 17.38
CA SER A 130 9.87 28.27 16.92
C SER A 130 10.87 27.31 16.29
N ALA A 131 10.99 26.11 16.85
CA ALA A 131 11.84 25.05 16.32
C ALA A 131 11.18 24.34 15.12
N GLY A 132 9.85 24.20 15.13
CA GLY A 132 9.09 23.41 14.15
C GLY A 132 9.04 21.92 14.52
N LEU A 133 8.53 21.10 13.60
CA LEU A 133 8.51 19.64 13.75
C LEU A 133 9.91 19.08 13.47
N PRO A 134 10.52 18.36 14.45
CA PRO A 134 11.96 18.06 14.41
C PRO A 134 12.34 16.87 13.53
N ALA A 135 11.35 16.12 13.02
CA ALA A 135 11.61 14.88 12.31
C ALA A 135 10.42 14.47 11.41
N TYR A 136 10.65 13.52 10.54
CA TYR A 136 9.65 12.73 9.82
C TYR A 136 10.01 11.24 9.93
N LEU A 137 9.10 10.37 9.49
CA LEU A 137 9.30 8.92 9.50
C LEU A 137 9.43 8.40 8.08
N ILE A 138 10.35 7.45 7.92
CA ILE A 138 10.46 6.56 6.76
C ILE A 138 10.21 5.14 7.25
N ILE A 139 9.41 4.38 6.53
CA ILE A 139 9.18 2.96 6.82
C ILE A 139 9.41 2.19 5.52
N ASP A 140 10.45 1.38 5.51
CA ASP A 140 10.75 0.49 4.40
C ASP A 140 9.65 -0.58 4.28
N MET A 141 9.07 -0.69 3.09
CA MET A 141 7.92 -1.57 2.88
C MET A 141 8.32 -3.05 2.69
N VAL A 142 9.59 -3.30 2.43
CA VAL A 142 10.15 -4.65 2.24
C VAL A 142 10.71 -5.18 3.55
N THR A 143 11.62 -4.43 4.19
CA THR A 143 12.26 -4.86 5.45
C THR A 143 11.38 -4.63 6.67
N GLN A 144 10.32 -3.80 6.54
CA GLN A 144 9.44 -3.37 7.63
C GLN A 144 10.15 -2.59 8.74
N GLU A 145 11.31 -2.03 8.44
CA GLU A 145 12.05 -1.19 9.36
C GLU A 145 11.50 0.24 9.35
N ALA A 146 11.30 0.80 10.54
CA ALA A 146 10.85 2.17 10.72
C ALA A 146 12.01 3.03 11.23
N GLU A 147 12.28 4.14 10.55
CA GLU A 147 13.29 5.12 10.90
C GLU A 147 12.64 6.48 11.19
N VAL A 148 13.17 7.17 12.21
CA VAL A 148 12.83 8.57 12.50
C VAL A 148 14.00 9.43 12.05
N VAL A 149 13.83 10.13 10.94
CA VAL A 149 14.84 11.02 10.37
C VAL A 149 14.74 12.38 11.06
N ARG A 150 15.78 12.72 11.82
CA ARG A 150 15.87 14.01 12.52
C ARG A 150 16.41 15.09 11.58
N LEU A 151 15.76 16.25 11.62
CA LEU A 151 16.14 17.41 10.82
C LEU A 151 16.99 18.38 11.64
N ASP A 152 18.01 18.96 11.02
CA ASP A 152 18.81 20.03 11.61
C ASP A 152 17.97 21.29 11.88
N GLU A 153 17.08 21.63 10.92
CA GLU A 153 16.03 22.63 11.07
C GLU A 153 14.66 21.98 10.93
N GLY A 154 13.78 22.19 11.94
CA GLY A 154 12.45 21.59 11.94
C GLY A 154 11.52 22.15 10.87
N MET A 155 10.55 21.33 10.45
CA MET A 155 9.51 21.72 9.51
C MET A 155 8.57 22.74 10.14
N LYS A 156 8.37 23.85 9.45
CA LYS A 156 7.58 25.01 9.91
C LYS A 156 6.35 25.29 9.05
N TYR A 157 6.25 24.67 7.88
CA TYR A 157 5.14 24.83 6.95
C TYR A 157 4.50 23.46 6.69
N THR A 158 3.50 23.14 7.49
CA THR A 158 2.84 21.82 7.47
C THR A 158 1.34 21.94 7.67
N THR A 159 0.62 20.83 7.47
CA THR A 159 -0.81 20.73 7.77
C THR A 159 -1.11 20.74 9.27
N ALA A 160 -0.11 20.47 10.13
CA ALA A 160 -0.22 20.52 11.58
C ALA A 160 0.14 21.89 12.20
N GLU A 161 0.61 22.83 11.40
CA GLU A 161 0.93 24.19 11.84
C GLU A 161 -0.33 25.07 11.91
N HIS A 162 -0.17 26.25 12.51
CA HIS A 162 -1.24 27.22 12.68
C HIS A 162 -0.90 28.59 12.06
N PHE A 163 -1.92 29.44 11.91
CA PHE A 163 -1.83 30.81 11.38
C PHE A 163 -1.15 30.87 10.00
N GLY A 164 -0.11 31.68 9.84
CA GLY A 164 0.56 31.90 8.54
C GLY A 164 1.39 30.72 8.04
N ARG A 165 1.76 29.79 8.93
CA ARG A 165 2.51 28.57 8.61
C ARG A 165 1.63 27.36 8.33
N TYR A 166 0.33 27.48 8.60
CA TYR A 166 -0.65 26.45 8.21
C TYR A 166 -0.67 26.33 6.69
N LEU A 167 -0.28 25.18 6.17
CA LEU A 167 -0.02 24.94 4.75
C LEU A 167 -1.15 25.41 3.81
N PRO A 168 -2.44 25.08 4.04
CA PRO A 168 -3.51 25.55 3.19
C PRO A 168 -3.65 27.08 3.17
N ARG A 169 -3.33 27.76 4.28
CA ARG A 169 -3.35 29.23 4.35
C ARG A 169 -2.14 29.82 3.65
N HIS A 170 -0.96 29.24 3.82
CA HIS A 170 0.26 29.63 3.12
C HIS A 170 0.03 29.58 1.60
N LEU A 171 -0.50 28.48 1.09
CA LEU A 171 -0.88 28.32 -0.32
C LEU A 171 -1.90 29.37 -0.78
N ARG A 172 -2.93 29.64 0.04
CA ARG A 172 -3.97 30.62 -0.29
C ARG A 172 -3.42 32.05 -0.45
N PHE A 173 -2.40 32.41 0.31
CA PHE A 173 -1.78 33.73 0.20
C PHE A 173 -0.84 33.84 -1.01
N HIS A 174 -0.14 32.79 -1.37
CA HIS A 174 0.78 32.82 -2.51
C HIS A 174 0.08 32.52 -3.85
N TYR A 175 -0.95 31.67 -3.82
CA TYR A 175 -1.72 31.23 -5.00
C TYR A 175 -3.23 31.44 -4.80
N PRO A 176 -3.70 32.70 -4.69
CA PRO A 176 -5.08 33.00 -4.27
C PRO A 176 -6.16 32.50 -5.23
N THR A 177 -5.82 32.28 -6.50
CA THR A 177 -6.74 31.82 -7.55
C THR A 177 -6.71 30.31 -7.80
N TYR A 178 -5.78 29.59 -7.17
CA TYR A 178 -5.65 28.14 -7.33
C TYR A 178 -6.61 27.40 -6.39
N MET A 179 -7.17 26.32 -6.90
CA MET A 179 -7.80 25.30 -6.10
C MET A 179 -6.79 24.17 -5.92
N PHE A 180 -6.71 23.61 -4.74
CA PHE A 180 -5.80 22.52 -4.43
C PHE A 180 -6.58 21.28 -4.02
N ALA A 181 -6.11 20.11 -4.45
CA ALA A 181 -6.46 18.83 -3.83
C ALA A 181 -5.72 18.70 -2.48
N ASP A 182 -5.93 17.59 -1.79
CA ASP A 182 -5.26 17.33 -0.53
C ASP A 182 -3.74 17.26 -0.73
N PRO A 183 -2.96 17.95 0.10
CA PRO A 183 -1.51 17.95 -0.01
C PRO A 183 -0.93 16.61 0.47
N VAL A 184 0.08 16.14 -0.25
CA VAL A 184 0.78 14.88 0.03
C VAL A 184 2.18 15.18 0.58
N PHE A 185 2.60 14.44 1.60
CA PHE A 185 3.93 14.58 2.18
C PHE A 185 4.90 13.64 1.46
N GLU A 186 5.99 14.18 0.92
CA GLU A 186 7.05 13.44 0.25
C GLU A 186 8.43 13.98 0.64
N ILE A 187 9.48 13.27 0.28
CA ILE A 187 10.88 13.69 0.43
C ILE A 187 11.58 13.59 -0.92
N ASN A 188 12.52 14.52 -1.18
CA ASN A 188 13.36 14.42 -2.36
C ASN A 188 14.49 13.40 -2.14
N GLU A 189 15.32 13.15 -3.17
CA GLU A 189 16.43 12.19 -3.11
C GLU A 189 17.50 12.51 -2.06
N GLU A 190 17.58 13.77 -1.63
CA GLU A 190 18.47 14.23 -0.56
C GLU A 190 17.84 14.09 0.83
N GLY A 191 16.58 13.64 0.93
CA GLY A 191 15.83 13.50 2.19
C GLY A 191 15.22 14.80 2.69
N GLU A 192 15.16 15.86 1.88
CA GLU A 192 14.49 17.09 2.26
C GLU A 192 12.97 16.93 2.19
N PRO A 193 12.22 17.37 3.25
CA PRO A 193 10.78 17.21 3.30
C PRO A 193 10.03 18.27 2.49
N TYR A 194 9.08 17.82 1.68
CA TYR A 194 8.20 18.64 0.86
C TYR A 194 6.73 18.28 1.04
N TRP A 195 5.88 19.26 0.76
CA TRP A 195 4.46 19.05 0.52
C TRP A 195 4.18 19.21 -0.97
N VAL A 196 3.73 18.16 -1.60
CA VAL A 196 3.20 18.16 -2.96
C VAL A 196 1.75 18.60 -2.89
N CYS A 197 1.40 19.73 -3.51
CA CYS A 197 0.08 20.34 -3.45
C CYS A 197 -0.52 20.38 -4.87
N PRO A 198 -1.28 19.35 -5.30
CA PRO A 198 -1.81 19.28 -6.64
C PRO A 198 -2.79 20.40 -6.94
N ARG A 199 -2.61 21.08 -8.06
CA ARG A 199 -3.51 22.14 -8.53
C ARG A 199 -4.72 21.53 -9.23
N MET A 200 -5.86 21.61 -8.59
CA MET A 200 -7.13 21.13 -9.13
C MET A 200 -7.74 22.15 -10.09
N VAL A 201 -8.24 21.68 -11.23
CA VAL A 201 -8.96 22.49 -12.22
C VAL A 201 -10.30 21.84 -12.58
N LYS A 202 -11.23 22.65 -13.10
CA LYS A 202 -12.49 22.19 -13.67
C LYS A 202 -12.44 22.38 -15.17
N THR A 203 -12.53 21.27 -15.92
CA THR A 203 -12.31 21.24 -17.37
C THR A 203 -13.61 21.18 -18.19
N ILE A 204 -14.74 20.85 -17.54
CA ILE A 204 -16.04 20.69 -18.18
C ILE A 204 -17.05 21.67 -17.60
N GLY A 205 -17.41 22.70 -18.37
CA GLY A 205 -18.27 23.79 -17.90
C GLY A 205 -17.61 24.56 -16.76
N LEU A 206 -18.41 25.03 -15.78
CA LEU A 206 -17.87 25.78 -14.64
C LEU A 206 -17.48 24.89 -13.45
N PHE A 207 -18.13 23.74 -13.28
CA PHE A 207 -18.03 22.95 -12.04
C PHE A 207 -17.68 21.48 -12.28
N GLY A 208 -17.70 20.99 -13.52
CA GLY A 208 -17.49 19.58 -13.86
C GLY A 208 -16.09 19.29 -14.38
N GLY A 209 -15.81 17.97 -14.52
CA GLY A 209 -14.55 17.50 -15.06
C GLY A 209 -13.37 17.91 -14.17
N THR A 210 -13.35 17.40 -12.94
CA THR A 210 -12.19 17.61 -12.06
C THR A 210 -10.95 16.96 -12.67
N ASP A 211 -9.88 17.74 -12.74
CA ASP A 211 -8.57 17.25 -13.19
C ASP A 211 -7.46 18.00 -12.45
N ILE A 212 -6.23 17.54 -12.57
CA ILE A 212 -5.04 18.16 -12.00
C ILE A 212 -4.24 18.82 -13.14
N GLN A 213 -3.75 20.02 -12.88
CA GLN A 213 -2.86 20.74 -13.77
C GLN A 213 -1.58 21.09 -13.00
N GLY A 214 -0.64 20.15 -12.93
CA GLY A 214 0.59 20.31 -12.19
C GLY A 214 0.41 20.40 -10.67
N ALA A 215 1.48 20.73 -9.96
CA ALA A 215 1.48 20.86 -8.51
C ALA A 215 2.33 22.05 -8.04
N VAL A 216 2.03 22.54 -6.84
CA VAL A 216 2.93 23.44 -6.10
C VAL A 216 3.70 22.59 -5.11
N LEU A 217 5.03 22.63 -5.20
CA LEU A 217 5.92 22.01 -4.22
C LEU A 217 6.27 23.05 -3.17
N VAL A 218 6.07 22.70 -1.90
CA VAL A 218 6.38 23.56 -0.74
C VAL A 218 7.41 22.88 0.13
N ASN A 219 8.60 23.46 0.26
CA ASN A 219 9.60 22.97 1.20
C ASN A 219 9.05 23.12 2.63
N ALA A 220 8.93 22.03 3.36
CA ALA A 220 8.29 22.01 4.67
C ALA A 220 9.07 22.78 5.75
N VAL A 221 10.37 22.96 5.57
CA VAL A 221 11.26 23.69 6.50
C VAL A 221 11.20 25.20 6.24
N THR A 222 11.45 25.62 4.99
CA THR A 222 11.63 27.04 4.63
C THR A 222 10.32 27.72 4.25
N GLY A 223 9.33 26.98 3.74
CA GLY A 223 8.08 27.49 3.16
C GLY A 223 8.25 28.04 1.75
N GLU A 224 9.42 27.88 1.14
CA GLU A 224 9.62 28.22 -0.25
C GLU A 224 8.68 27.35 -1.11
N SER A 225 7.97 28.00 -2.04
CA SER A 225 6.95 27.33 -2.83
C SER A 225 7.07 27.68 -4.30
N GLN A 226 6.97 26.68 -5.16
CA GLN A 226 7.04 26.84 -6.61
C GLN A 226 6.00 25.96 -7.31
N TYR A 227 5.35 26.52 -8.32
CA TYR A 227 4.44 25.79 -9.21
C TYR A 227 5.22 25.11 -10.33
N TYR A 228 4.88 23.84 -10.58
CA TYR A 228 5.37 23.03 -11.69
C TYR A 228 4.19 22.52 -12.50
N GLU A 229 4.24 22.67 -13.80
CA GLU A 229 3.29 22.03 -14.72
C GLU A 229 3.66 20.55 -14.89
N GLU A 230 4.96 20.29 -15.04
CA GLU A 230 5.57 18.95 -14.97
C GLU A 230 6.48 18.93 -13.74
N VAL A 231 6.19 18.06 -12.79
CA VAL A 231 6.94 17.96 -11.53
C VAL A 231 8.27 17.23 -11.73
N PRO A 232 9.25 17.44 -10.84
CA PRO A 232 10.51 16.66 -10.85
C PRO A 232 10.25 15.15 -10.67
N ASN A 233 11.20 14.32 -11.13
CA ASN A 233 11.05 12.85 -11.11
C ASN A 233 10.93 12.24 -9.71
N TRP A 234 11.48 12.89 -8.69
CA TRP A 234 11.38 12.42 -7.32
C TRP A 234 9.98 12.57 -6.70
N VAL A 235 9.07 13.29 -7.36
CA VAL A 235 7.68 13.42 -6.93
C VAL A 235 6.89 12.24 -7.45
N ASP A 236 6.29 11.48 -6.56
CA ASP A 236 5.53 10.28 -6.92
C ASP A 236 4.02 10.52 -7.02
N HIS A 237 3.45 11.39 -6.19
CA HIS A 237 2.00 11.58 -6.10
C HIS A 237 1.55 13.00 -6.49
N VAL A 238 1.02 13.13 -7.70
CA VAL A 238 0.32 14.33 -8.18
C VAL A 238 -1.17 14.04 -8.41
N TYR A 239 -1.50 12.83 -8.87
CA TYR A 239 -2.86 12.39 -9.15
C TYR A 239 -3.31 11.39 -8.09
N ASP A 240 -4.40 11.73 -7.37
CA ASP A 240 -5.00 10.84 -6.39
C ASP A 240 -5.68 9.64 -7.06
N ALA A 241 -5.58 8.46 -6.43
CA ALA A 241 -6.16 7.22 -6.95
C ALA A 241 -7.67 7.33 -7.16
N ASN A 242 -8.40 7.96 -6.23
CA ASN A 242 -9.86 8.11 -6.35
C ASN A 242 -10.23 9.02 -7.53
N LEU A 243 -9.41 10.05 -7.82
CA LEU A 243 -9.61 10.88 -9.01
C LEU A 243 -9.45 10.07 -10.30
N ILE A 244 -8.45 9.21 -10.37
CA ILE A 244 -8.20 8.34 -11.53
C ILE A 244 -9.34 7.33 -11.69
N MET A 245 -9.79 6.70 -10.60
CA MET A 245 -10.93 5.77 -10.60
C MET A 245 -12.20 6.47 -11.06
N GLU A 246 -12.50 7.68 -10.53
CA GLU A 246 -13.66 8.47 -10.97
C GLU A 246 -13.58 8.79 -12.47
N GLN A 247 -12.42 9.17 -12.97
CA GLN A 247 -12.24 9.47 -14.39
C GLN A 247 -12.30 8.23 -15.27
N TYR A 248 -11.81 7.07 -14.78
CA TYR A 248 -11.99 5.79 -15.47
C TYR A 248 -13.47 5.41 -15.54
N ASP A 249 -14.21 5.56 -14.44
CA ASP A 249 -15.64 5.25 -14.40
C ASP A 249 -16.44 6.14 -15.36
N TYR A 250 -16.06 7.41 -15.51
CA TYR A 250 -16.63 8.25 -16.55
C TYR A 250 -16.31 7.74 -17.96
N TYR A 251 -15.10 7.25 -18.20
CA TYR A 251 -14.74 6.62 -19.45
C TYR A 251 -15.58 5.34 -19.66
N GLY A 252 -15.54 4.41 -18.71
CA GLY A 252 -16.23 3.12 -18.78
C GLY A 252 -17.75 3.26 -18.97
N MET A 253 -18.36 4.22 -18.30
CA MET A 253 -19.80 4.46 -18.42
C MET A 253 -20.21 5.20 -19.68
N TYR A 254 -19.42 6.18 -20.17
CA TYR A 254 -19.90 7.16 -21.14
C TYR A 254 -19.18 7.13 -22.49
N HIS A 255 -18.19 6.29 -22.73
CA HIS A 255 -17.51 6.22 -24.03
C HIS A 255 -18.46 5.86 -25.19
N ASN A 256 -19.52 5.07 -24.93
CA ASN A 256 -20.60 4.76 -25.88
C ASN A 256 -21.84 5.66 -25.71
N GLY A 257 -21.69 6.78 -24.98
CA GLY A 257 -22.72 7.80 -24.79
C GLY A 257 -23.64 7.55 -23.59
N PHE A 258 -24.24 8.65 -23.09
CA PHE A 258 -25.10 8.62 -21.89
C PHE A 258 -26.31 7.68 -22.00
N ILE A 259 -26.96 7.62 -23.17
CA ILE A 259 -28.14 6.76 -23.33
C ILE A 259 -27.76 5.28 -23.23
N ASN A 260 -26.60 4.90 -23.76
CA ASN A 260 -26.11 3.53 -23.65
C ASN A 260 -25.83 3.13 -22.20
N SER A 261 -25.31 4.02 -21.37
CA SER A 261 -25.04 3.73 -19.96
C SER A 261 -26.29 3.35 -19.15
N ILE A 262 -27.47 3.79 -19.61
CA ILE A 262 -28.75 3.54 -18.92
C ILE A 262 -29.50 2.35 -19.53
N PHE A 263 -29.65 2.29 -20.85
CA PHE A 263 -30.56 1.36 -21.52
C PHE A 263 -29.87 0.19 -22.22
N GLY A 264 -28.74 0.42 -22.87
CA GLY A 264 -28.04 -0.60 -23.66
C GLY A 264 -26.98 -1.35 -22.86
N GLN A 265 -26.29 -0.63 -22.03
CA GLN A 265 -25.16 -1.07 -21.18
C GLN A 265 -24.10 -1.88 -21.92
N ARG A 266 -23.99 -1.66 -23.26
CA ARG A 266 -23.00 -2.34 -24.08
C ARG A 266 -21.63 -1.77 -23.79
N ASP A 267 -20.68 -2.65 -23.46
CA ASP A 267 -19.29 -2.31 -23.13
C ASP A 267 -19.19 -1.25 -22.00
N VAL A 268 -20.16 -1.25 -21.09
CA VAL A 268 -20.11 -0.39 -19.90
C VAL A 268 -19.31 -1.10 -18.82
N THR A 269 -18.28 -0.43 -18.37
CA THR A 269 -17.34 -0.92 -17.37
C THR A 269 -17.19 0.08 -16.23
N HIS A 270 -16.72 -0.39 -15.10
CA HIS A 270 -16.34 0.44 -13.95
C HIS A 270 -15.18 -0.22 -13.18
N THR A 271 -14.51 0.55 -12.35
CA THR A 271 -13.49 0.04 -11.44
C THR A 271 -14.10 -0.84 -10.35
N THR A 272 -13.33 -1.80 -9.84
CA THR A 272 -13.69 -2.56 -8.64
C THR A 272 -13.51 -1.69 -7.39
N GLU A 273 -14.02 -2.17 -6.24
CA GLU A 273 -13.83 -1.46 -4.97
C GLU A 273 -12.38 -1.63 -4.47
N GLY A 274 -11.72 -0.51 -4.22
CA GLY A 274 -10.36 -0.46 -3.69
C GLY A 274 -9.28 -0.33 -4.77
N TYR A 275 -8.09 -0.05 -4.29
CA TYR A 275 -6.88 0.08 -5.10
C TYR A 275 -5.65 -0.22 -4.25
N ASN A 276 -4.51 -0.41 -4.90
CA ASN A 276 -3.21 -0.47 -4.25
C ASN A 276 -2.16 0.22 -5.12
N TYR A 277 -0.97 0.39 -4.59
CA TYR A 277 0.14 1.01 -5.29
C TYR A 277 1.26 0.00 -5.52
N ILE A 278 1.87 0.07 -6.69
CA ILE A 278 3.06 -0.69 -7.06
C ILE A 278 4.13 0.27 -7.56
N ALA A 279 5.37 0.05 -7.15
CA ALA A 279 6.52 0.74 -7.72
C ALA A 279 6.96 0.01 -9.00
N ILE A 280 7.05 0.74 -10.11
CA ILE A 280 7.53 0.22 -11.40
C ILE A 280 8.57 1.20 -11.92
N GLY A 281 9.82 0.75 -12.04
CA GLY A 281 10.94 1.65 -12.33
C GLY A 281 11.13 2.65 -11.21
N ASP A 282 11.11 3.95 -11.54
CA ASP A 282 11.26 5.06 -10.60
C ASP A 282 9.94 5.73 -10.21
N ASP A 283 8.80 5.16 -10.58
CA ASP A 283 7.48 5.75 -10.40
C ASP A 283 6.55 4.86 -9.56
N VAL A 284 5.59 5.49 -8.91
CA VAL A 284 4.48 4.80 -8.23
C VAL A 284 3.26 4.76 -9.13
N TYR A 285 2.74 3.55 -9.34
CA TYR A 285 1.52 3.30 -10.10
C TYR A 285 0.39 2.86 -9.18
N MET A 286 -0.79 3.44 -9.36
CA MET A 286 -2.02 2.92 -8.80
C MET A 286 -2.55 1.81 -9.70
N TYR A 287 -3.01 0.70 -9.13
CA TYR A 287 -3.79 -0.29 -9.84
C TYR A 287 -5.15 -0.51 -9.20
N THR A 288 -6.13 -0.86 -10.02
CA THR A 288 -7.46 -1.34 -9.60
C THR A 288 -8.02 -2.26 -10.70
N GLY A 289 -8.85 -3.22 -10.29
CA GLY A 289 -9.55 -4.08 -11.22
C GLY A 289 -10.63 -3.33 -12.00
N VAL A 290 -11.02 -3.89 -13.11
CA VAL A 290 -12.11 -3.40 -13.95
C VAL A 290 -13.12 -4.53 -14.19
N THR A 291 -14.38 -4.24 -13.97
CA THR A 291 -15.47 -5.17 -14.17
C THR A 291 -16.56 -4.59 -15.07
N SER A 292 -17.44 -5.44 -15.57
CA SER A 292 -18.62 -5.03 -16.33
C SER A 292 -19.80 -4.82 -15.39
N VAL A 293 -20.64 -3.83 -15.66
CA VAL A 293 -21.88 -3.57 -14.90
C VAL A 293 -22.84 -4.77 -14.82
N THR A 294 -22.65 -5.78 -15.64
CA THR A 294 -23.47 -7.01 -15.67
C THR A 294 -22.83 -8.21 -14.96
N SER A 295 -21.57 -8.09 -14.49
CA SER A 295 -20.81 -9.22 -13.95
C SER A 295 -19.90 -8.75 -12.81
N ASP A 296 -20.46 -8.49 -11.64
CA ASP A 296 -19.73 -7.98 -10.46
C ASP A 296 -18.78 -9.00 -9.81
N GLN A 297 -18.73 -10.24 -10.31
CA GLN A 297 -17.96 -11.34 -9.69
C GLN A 297 -16.67 -11.68 -10.43
N SER A 298 -16.38 -11.01 -11.55
CA SER A 298 -15.15 -11.26 -12.31
C SER A 298 -14.62 -9.97 -12.93
N ASN A 299 -13.31 -9.82 -12.88
CA ASN A 299 -12.61 -8.76 -13.59
C ASN A 299 -12.52 -9.09 -15.08
N ILE A 300 -12.67 -8.09 -15.93
CA ILE A 300 -12.37 -8.15 -17.36
C ILE A 300 -10.93 -7.70 -17.64
N GLY A 301 -10.30 -7.08 -16.67
CA GLY A 301 -8.95 -6.56 -16.71
C GLY A 301 -8.66 -5.68 -15.51
N PHE A 302 -7.59 -4.95 -15.59
CA PHE A 302 -7.20 -3.95 -14.60
C PHE A 302 -6.50 -2.77 -15.26
N ILE A 303 -6.45 -1.65 -14.56
CA ILE A 303 -5.68 -0.48 -14.98
C ILE A 303 -4.48 -0.29 -14.07
N LEU A 304 -3.38 0.14 -14.67
CA LEU A 304 -2.23 0.74 -13.99
C LEU A 304 -2.14 2.20 -14.41
N SER A 305 -2.06 3.08 -13.45
CA SER A 305 -1.95 4.52 -13.70
C SER A 305 -0.80 5.13 -12.91
N ASN A 306 0.13 5.75 -13.63
CA ASN A 306 1.25 6.47 -13.05
C ASN A 306 0.73 7.67 -12.25
N GLN A 307 1.07 7.74 -10.96
CA GLN A 307 0.56 8.76 -10.05
C GLN A 307 1.20 10.14 -10.28
N ARG A 308 2.34 10.21 -10.94
CA ARG A 308 3.02 11.47 -11.28
C ARG A 308 2.52 12.06 -12.59
N THR A 309 2.30 11.22 -13.64
CA THR A 309 2.01 11.66 -15.02
C THR A 309 0.57 11.44 -15.44
N LYS A 310 -0.18 10.61 -14.73
CA LYS A 310 -1.53 10.12 -15.08
C LYS A 310 -1.54 9.22 -16.34
N GLU A 311 -0.39 8.76 -16.83
CA GLU A 311 -0.38 7.77 -17.89
C GLU A 311 -1.05 6.50 -17.43
N THR A 312 -2.08 6.05 -18.16
CA THR A 312 -2.93 4.93 -17.74
C THR A 312 -2.99 3.88 -18.82
N HIS A 313 -2.67 2.64 -18.43
CA HIS A 313 -2.77 1.47 -19.27
C HIS A 313 -3.87 0.54 -18.78
N PHE A 314 -4.61 -0.03 -19.71
CA PHE A 314 -5.60 -1.08 -19.45
C PHE A 314 -5.03 -2.41 -19.93
N TYR A 315 -5.04 -3.40 -19.05
CA TYR A 315 -4.59 -4.75 -19.32
C TYR A 315 -5.80 -5.69 -19.33
N SER A 316 -6.06 -6.28 -20.47
CA SER A 316 -7.18 -7.21 -20.66
C SER A 316 -6.82 -8.59 -20.08
N VAL A 317 -7.13 -8.81 -18.82
CA VAL A 317 -6.92 -10.07 -18.10
C VAL A 317 -8.23 -10.45 -17.42
N ALA A 318 -8.94 -11.37 -17.99
CA ALA A 318 -10.16 -11.89 -17.36
C ALA A 318 -9.79 -12.79 -16.17
N GLY A 319 -10.39 -12.54 -15.02
CA GLY A 319 -10.05 -13.31 -13.83
C GLY A 319 -10.92 -12.99 -12.60
N ALA A 320 -10.43 -13.40 -11.45
CA ALA A 320 -11.07 -13.12 -10.17
C ALA A 320 -11.00 -11.64 -9.81
N THR A 321 -12.02 -11.15 -9.10
CA THR A 321 -11.94 -9.86 -8.43
C THR A 321 -10.99 -9.96 -7.22
N GLU A 322 -10.49 -8.82 -6.77
CA GLU A 322 -9.66 -8.72 -5.57
C GLU A 322 -10.34 -9.34 -4.35
N ALA A 323 -11.64 -9.09 -4.18
CA ALA A 323 -12.43 -9.68 -3.10
C ALA A 323 -12.53 -11.21 -3.20
N SER A 324 -12.65 -11.76 -4.42
CA SER A 324 -12.65 -13.21 -4.63
C SER A 324 -11.30 -13.83 -4.31
N ALA A 325 -10.21 -13.15 -4.68
CA ALA A 325 -8.85 -13.59 -4.36
C ALA A 325 -8.59 -13.56 -2.85
N GLN A 326 -9.02 -12.50 -2.15
CA GLN A 326 -8.95 -12.43 -0.69
C GLN A 326 -9.72 -13.57 -0.02
N ALA A 327 -10.93 -13.87 -0.50
CA ALA A 327 -11.72 -15.00 0.01
C ALA A 327 -11.02 -16.34 -0.21
N SER A 328 -10.38 -16.55 -1.37
CA SER A 328 -9.60 -17.75 -1.68
C SER A 328 -8.41 -17.90 -0.72
N ALA A 329 -7.63 -16.85 -0.52
CA ALA A 329 -6.50 -16.84 0.40
C ALA A 329 -6.93 -17.12 1.86
N MET A 330 -7.98 -16.45 2.32
CA MET A 330 -8.50 -16.66 3.68
C MET A 330 -9.06 -18.08 3.89
N SER A 331 -9.56 -18.72 2.83
CA SER A 331 -10.07 -20.09 2.90
C SER A 331 -8.97 -21.11 3.20
N GLN A 332 -7.73 -20.89 2.74
CA GLN A 332 -6.58 -21.75 3.00
C GLN A 332 -6.16 -21.75 4.48
N VAL A 333 -6.38 -20.62 5.16
CA VAL A 333 -5.99 -20.41 6.56
C VAL A 333 -7.19 -20.21 7.47
N GLN A 334 -8.35 -20.76 7.13
CA GLN A 334 -9.62 -20.54 7.83
C GLN A 334 -9.52 -20.85 9.34
N GLN A 335 -8.78 -21.88 9.73
CA GLN A 335 -8.58 -22.27 11.13
C GLN A 335 -7.80 -21.21 11.94
N MET A 336 -7.01 -20.36 11.28
CA MET A 336 -6.19 -19.32 11.91
C MET A 336 -6.94 -17.98 12.05
N ARG A 337 -8.07 -17.82 11.35
CA ARG A 337 -8.88 -16.59 11.32
C ARG A 337 -8.11 -15.35 10.87
N TYR A 338 -7.16 -15.54 9.97
CA TYR A 338 -6.42 -14.41 9.41
C TYR A 338 -7.27 -13.65 8.39
N VAL A 339 -7.00 -12.35 8.29
CA VAL A 339 -7.66 -11.44 7.34
C VAL A 339 -6.65 -11.02 6.28
N ALA A 340 -7.02 -11.18 5.02
CA ALA A 340 -6.18 -10.78 3.90
C ALA A 340 -6.22 -9.25 3.70
N THR A 341 -5.06 -8.65 3.45
CA THR A 341 -4.98 -7.26 2.99
C THR A 341 -5.53 -7.12 1.57
N PHE A 342 -5.77 -5.89 1.12
CA PHE A 342 -6.08 -5.67 -0.30
C PHE A 342 -4.89 -6.17 -1.15
N PRO A 343 -5.14 -6.95 -2.23
CA PRO A 343 -4.08 -7.56 -3.01
C PRO A 343 -3.17 -6.53 -3.68
N LEU A 344 -1.92 -6.89 -3.84
CA LEU A 344 -0.98 -6.26 -4.76
C LEU A 344 -0.89 -7.11 -6.03
N LEU A 345 -1.01 -6.46 -7.19
CA LEU A 345 -0.89 -7.16 -8.47
C LEU A 345 0.58 -7.26 -8.87
N LEU A 346 1.07 -8.46 -9.06
CA LEU A 346 2.44 -8.77 -9.44
C LEU A 346 2.48 -9.59 -10.72
N ASN A 347 3.61 -9.54 -11.42
CA ASN A 347 3.97 -10.50 -12.45
C ASN A 347 4.89 -11.56 -11.84
N ILE A 348 4.46 -12.81 -11.81
CA ILE A 348 5.25 -13.97 -11.36
C ILE A 348 5.28 -15.00 -12.49
N ALA A 349 6.45 -15.21 -13.08
CA ALA A 349 6.64 -16.12 -14.20
C ALA A 349 5.63 -15.87 -15.35
N ASP A 350 5.49 -14.61 -15.78
CA ASP A 350 4.53 -14.14 -16.79
C ASP A 350 3.06 -14.39 -16.45
N GLN A 351 2.75 -14.71 -15.18
CA GLN A 351 1.39 -14.89 -14.70
C GLN A 351 0.95 -13.70 -13.82
N PRO A 352 -0.19 -13.06 -14.13
CA PRO A 352 -0.77 -12.05 -13.27
C PRO A 352 -1.19 -12.70 -11.95
N THR A 353 -0.64 -12.18 -10.86
CA THR A 353 -0.71 -12.79 -9.53
C THR A 353 -1.13 -11.75 -8.51
N TYR A 354 -2.13 -12.06 -7.70
CA TYR A 354 -2.47 -11.29 -6.51
C TYR A 354 -1.62 -11.74 -5.33
N PHE A 355 -0.80 -10.85 -4.82
CA PHE A 355 -0.05 -11.03 -3.58
C PHE A 355 -0.75 -10.28 -2.44
N MET A 356 -0.83 -10.90 -1.27
CA MET A 356 -1.45 -10.28 -0.09
C MET A 356 -0.82 -10.76 1.21
N SER A 357 -0.81 -9.90 2.21
CA SER A 357 -0.43 -10.24 3.57
C SER A 357 -1.66 -10.75 4.34
N LEU A 358 -1.46 -11.78 5.15
CA LEU A 358 -2.47 -12.36 6.03
C LEU A 358 -2.20 -11.92 7.47
N LYS A 359 -3.13 -11.16 8.05
CA LYS A 359 -3.00 -10.55 9.38
C LYS A 359 -3.79 -11.32 10.42
N GLY A 360 -3.20 -11.49 11.59
CA GLY A 360 -3.89 -11.99 12.78
C GLY A 360 -4.84 -10.96 13.40
N GLU A 361 -5.57 -11.37 14.45
CA GLU A 361 -6.48 -10.49 15.21
C GLU A 361 -5.75 -9.29 15.87
N ASP A 362 -4.44 -9.42 16.10
CA ASP A 362 -3.57 -8.35 16.58
C ASP A 362 -3.21 -7.29 15.50
N GLY A 363 -3.65 -7.54 14.25
CA GLY A 363 -3.37 -6.69 13.09
C GLY A 363 -1.93 -6.77 12.58
N LEU A 364 -1.14 -7.76 13.03
CA LEU A 364 0.20 -8.02 12.55
C LEU A 364 0.17 -9.06 11.41
N VAL A 365 1.08 -8.92 10.46
CA VAL A 365 1.26 -9.89 9.38
C VAL A 365 1.79 -11.19 9.99
N LYS A 366 1.18 -12.31 9.64
CA LYS A 366 1.50 -13.66 10.09
C LYS A 366 1.93 -14.59 8.96
N MET A 367 1.37 -14.39 7.78
CA MET A 367 1.63 -15.18 6.59
C MET A 367 1.42 -14.32 5.35
N TYR A 368 1.77 -14.87 4.21
CA TYR A 368 1.56 -14.28 2.89
C TYR A 368 0.76 -15.26 2.03
N ALA A 369 0.07 -14.73 1.03
CA ALA A 369 -0.67 -15.53 0.06
C ALA A 369 -0.44 -15.00 -1.35
N MET A 370 -0.35 -15.92 -2.31
CA MET A 370 -0.36 -15.65 -3.75
C MET A 370 -1.52 -16.38 -4.40
N VAL A 371 -2.27 -15.67 -5.24
CA VAL A 371 -3.46 -16.19 -5.93
C VAL A 371 -3.34 -15.85 -7.40
N ASN A 372 -3.48 -16.85 -8.28
CA ASN A 372 -3.49 -16.60 -9.72
C ASN A 372 -4.76 -15.82 -10.11
N VAL A 373 -4.60 -14.73 -10.85
CA VAL A 373 -5.72 -13.87 -11.24
C VAL A 373 -6.72 -14.61 -12.11
N GLN A 374 -6.24 -15.39 -13.07
CA GLN A 374 -7.08 -16.10 -14.03
C GLN A 374 -7.66 -17.41 -13.45
N GLN A 375 -6.88 -18.10 -12.62
CA GLN A 375 -7.25 -19.36 -11.99
C GLN A 375 -7.15 -19.23 -10.47
N TYR A 376 -8.11 -18.56 -9.85
CA TYR A 376 -8.12 -18.23 -8.40
C TYR A 376 -8.19 -19.45 -7.46
N ASN A 377 -8.34 -20.65 -8.01
CA ASN A 377 -8.18 -21.91 -7.28
C ASN A 377 -6.69 -22.28 -7.09
N ILE A 378 -5.78 -21.69 -7.89
CA ILE A 378 -4.35 -21.77 -7.64
C ILE A 378 -4.03 -20.69 -6.62
N VAL A 379 -3.96 -21.10 -5.37
CA VAL A 379 -3.69 -20.25 -4.22
C VAL A 379 -2.75 -20.96 -3.26
N GLU A 380 -1.66 -20.30 -2.93
CA GLU A 380 -0.66 -20.82 -2.03
C GLU A 380 -0.32 -19.81 -0.94
N THR A 381 0.14 -20.32 0.19
CA THR A 381 0.50 -19.52 1.35
C THR A 381 1.90 -19.90 1.84
N GLY A 382 2.53 -18.95 2.55
CA GLY A 382 3.83 -19.18 3.18
C GLY A 382 4.02 -18.28 4.40
N SER A 383 4.85 -18.69 5.33
CA SER A 383 5.24 -17.87 6.50
C SER A 383 6.20 -16.76 6.12
N THR A 384 6.91 -16.93 5.01
CA THR A 384 7.75 -15.91 4.37
C THR A 384 7.30 -15.69 2.92
N VAL A 385 7.69 -14.57 2.33
CA VAL A 385 7.38 -14.29 0.91
C VAL A 385 8.06 -15.29 0.01
N ALA A 386 9.33 -15.61 0.28
CA ALA A 386 10.09 -16.60 -0.48
C ALA A 386 9.44 -18.00 -0.47
N GLU A 387 8.98 -18.44 0.71
CA GLU A 387 8.25 -19.72 0.84
C GLU A 387 6.93 -19.68 0.06
N CYS A 388 6.17 -18.60 0.20
CA CYS A 388 4.90 -18.39 -0.50
C CYS A 388 5.10 -18.45 -2.02
N GLU A 389 6.10 -17.73 -2.55
CA GLU A 389 6.41 -17.72 -3.98
C GLU A 389 6.89 -19.10 -4.48
N ALA A 390 7.76 -19.77 -3.74
CA ALA A 390 8.23 -21.09 -4.11
C ALA A 390 7.08 -22.13 -4.15
N ASN A 391 6.15 -22.09 -3.19
CA ASN A 391 4.95 -22.92 -3.20
C ASN A 391 4.05 -22.58 -4.41
N TYR A 392 3.85 -21.30 -4.65
CA TYR A 392 3.01 -20.82 -5.74
C TYR A 392 3.57 -21.18 -7.12
N ARG A 393 4.87 -20.99 -7.39
CA ARG A 393 5.52 -21.40 -8.64
C ARG A 393 5.38 -22.91 -8.88
N ARG A 394 5.51 -23.71 -7.83
CA ARG A 394 5.31 -25.16 -7.90
C ARG A 394 3.86 -25.50 -8.27
N ALA A 395 2.88 -24.84 -7.65
CA ALA A 395 1.48 -25.03 -7.98
C ALA A 395 1.14 -24.59 -9.43
N LEU A 396 1.78 -23.54 -9.94
CA LEU A 396 1.67 -23.12 -11.35
C LEU A 396 2.21 -24.20 -12.31
N ALA A 397 3.37 -24.79 -12.00
CA ALA A 397 3.95 -25.87 -12.80
C ALA A 397 3.08 -27.14 -12.76
N ASP A 398 2.61 -27.55 -11.59
CA ASP A 398 1.68 -28.67 -11.43
C ASP A 398 0.37 -28.48 -12.23
N SER A 399 -0.04 -27.23 -12.39
CA SER A 399 -1.21 -26.84 -13.20
C SER A 399 -0.90 -26.68 -14.69
N GLY A 400 0.37 -26.81 -15.09
CA GLY A 400 0.83 -26.68 -16.48
C GLY A 400 0.83 -25.25 -17.03
N LEU A 401 0.80 -24.24 -16.16
CA LEU A 401 0.84 -22.82 -16.55
C LEU A 401 2.25 -22.32 -16.80
N ILE A 402 3.25 -22.91 -16.15
CA ILE A 402 4.67 -22.64 -16.33
C ILE A 402 5.45 -23.96 -16.50
N SER A 403 6.70 -23.88 -16.96
CA SER A 403 7.56 -25.07 -17.05
C SER A 403 8.17 -25.45 -15.68
N ASP A 404 8.59 -26.70 -15.53
CA ASP A 404 9.29 -27.15 -14.32
C ASP A 404 10.59 -26.34 -14.06
N GLY A 405 11.24 -25.87 -15.13
CA GLY A 405 12.44 -25.03 -15.02
C GLY A 405 12.12 -23.65 -14.44
N ASP A 406 10.98 -23.07 -14.76
CA ASP A 406 10.53 -21.80 -14.22
C ASP A 406 10.04 -21.94 -12.76
N ALA A 407 9.59 -23.13 -12.38
CA ALA A 407 9.23 -23.45 -10.99
C ALA A 407 10.44 -23.48 -10.06
N GLU A 408 11.60 -23.90 -10.56
CA GLU A 408 12.87 -23.92 -9.82
C GLU A 408 13.62 -22.58 -9.91
N ALA A 409 13.29 -21.75 -10.89
CA ALA A 409 13.88 -20.42 -11.08
C ALA A 409 13.23 -19.38 -10.13
N VAL A 410 13.33 -19.60 -8.83
CA VAL A 410 13.15 -18.50 -7.87
C VAL A 410 14.31 -17.54 -8.13
N PRO A 411 14.08 -16.25 -8.48
CA PRO A 411 15.16 -15.29 -8.58
C PRO A 411 15.83 -15.22 -7.22
N SER A 412 16.95 -15.91 -7.07
CA SER A 412 17.65 -15.91 -5.81
C SER A 412 18.74 -14.86 -5.86
N ASP A 413 18.52 -13.72 -5.17
CA ASP A 413 19.63 -12.93 -4.63
C ASP A 413 20.36 -13.71 -3.51
N GLN A 414 20.22 -15.03 -3.53
CA GLN A 414 20.94 -15.92 -2.64
C GLN A 414 22.33 -16.14 -3.20
N GLU A 415 23.29 -15.59 -2.51
CA GLU A 415 24.68 -15.96 -2.70
C GLU A 415 24.96 -17.23 -1.90
N GLU A 416 25.83 -18.08 -2.42
CA GLU A 416 26.31 -19.27 -1.72
C GLU A 416 27.75 -19.07 -1.29
N ILE A 417 28.05 -19.45 -0.06
CA ILE A 417 29.41 -19.51 0.46
C ILE A 417 29.69 -20.89 1.05
N SER A 418 30.81 -21.45 0.66
CA SER A 418 31.25 -22.74 1.18
C SER A 418 32.56 -22.59 1.98
N GLY A 419 32.66 -23.31 3.11
CA GLY A 419 33.84 -23.29 3.94
C GLY A 419 33.73 -24.11 5.20
N ALA A 420 34.82 -24.24 5.93
CA ALA A 420 34.83 -24.85 7.26
C ALA A 420 34.24 -23.85 8.27
N ILE A 421 33.41 -24.32 9.18
CA ILE A 421 32.87 -23.50 10.26
C ILE A 421 34.00 -23.17 11.25
N ALA A 422 34.31 -21.89 11.42
CA ALA A 422 35.28 -21.43 12.42
C ALA A 422 34.64 -21.23 13.80
N GLU A 423 33.38 -20.76 13.83
CA GLU A 423 32.69 -20.42 15.09
C GLU A 423 31.19 -20.60 14.94
N ILE A 424 30.51 -21.08 15.99
CA ILE A 424 29.05 -21.15 16.09
C ILE A 424 28.62 -20.42 17.36
N ARG A 425 27.66 -19.53 17.23
CA ARG A 425 26.94 -18.88 18.34
C ARG A 425 25.46 -19.18 18.24
N THR A 426 24.78 -19.16 19.37
CA THR A 426 23.33 -19.38 19.41
C THR A 426 22.65 -18.26 20.15
N ALA A 427 21.48 -17.84 19.66
CA ALA A 427 20.59 -16.94 20.35
C ALA A 427 19.14 -17.33 20.09
N VAL A 428 18.24 -16.94 21.01
CA VAL A 428 16.79 -17.04 20.81
C VAL A 428 16.28 -15.63 20.51
N LEU A 429 15.74 -15.44 19.31
CA LEU A 429 15.17 -14.17 18.84
C LEU A 429 13.70 -14.43 18.52
N ASP A 430 12.81 -13.65 19.12
CA ASP A 430 11.34 -13.73 18.92
C ASP A 430 10.75 -15.14 19.08
N GLY A 431 11.33 -15.93 20.01
CA GLY A 431 10.91 -17.31 20.29
C GLY A 431 11.54 -18.39 19.40
N ASN A 432 12.29 -18.01 18.37
CA ASN A 432 12.99 -18.92 17.46
C ASN A 432 14.47 -19.05 17.82
N SER A 433 15.02 -20.26 17.66
CA SER A 433 16.44 -20.54 17.89
C SER A 433 17.24 -20.25 16.61
N TYR A 434 18.22 -19.35 16.71
CA TYR A 434 19.13 -19.02 15.61
C TYR A 434 20.53 -19.49 15.90
N TYR A 435 21.19 -20.04 14.86
CA TYR A 435 22.60 -20.41 14.85
C TYR A 435 23.35 -19.42 13.96
N PHE A 436 24.30 -18.71 14.55
CA PHE A 436 25.18 -17.76 13.86
C PHE A 436 26.47 -18.48 13.50
N LEU A 437 26.64 -18.82 12.23
CA LEU A 437 27.76 -19.55 11.70
C LEU A 437 28.77 -18.56 11.09
N ARG A 438 30.04 -18.65 11.50
CA ARG A 438 31.14 -17.91 10.87
C ARG A 438 32.09 -18.92 10.24
N LEU A 439 32.40 -18.72 8.96
CA LEU A 439 33.30 -19.59 8.23
C LEU A 439 34.79 -19.15 8.39
N GLU A 440 35.72 -20.05 8.18
CA GLU A 440 37.15 -19.76 8.23
C GLU A 440 37.51 -18.69 7.18
N GLY A 441 38.29 -17.70 7.60
CA GLY A 441 38.69 -16.59 6.73
C GLY A 441 37.63 -15.52 6.46
N GLN A 442 36.45 -15.62 7.10
CA GLN A 442 35.36 -14.62 7.02
C GLN A 442 35.18 -13.95 8.36
N ASP A 443 34.87 -12.63 8.32
CA ASP A 443 34.48 -11.85 9.50
C ASP A 443 32.96 -11.80 9.70
N THR A 444 32.18 -12.26 8.70
CA THR A 444 30.72 -12.26 8.65
C THR A 444 30.13 -13.48 9.33
N PHE A 445 29.08 -13.29 10.12
CA PHE A 445 28.23 -14.36 10.65
C PHE A 445 26.99 -14.53 9.76
N TYR A 446 26.60 -15.78 9.55
CA TYR A 446 25.40 -16.17 8.83
C TYR A 446 24.37 -16.67 9.85
N ALA A 447 23.27 -15.93 10.03
CA ALA A 447 22.21 -16.24 10.99
C ALA A 447 21.22 -17.24 10.37
N VAL A 448 21.22 -18.48 10.84
CA VAL A 448 20.37 -19.57 10.33
C VAL A 448 19.31 -19.93 11.36
N ASN A 449 18.03 -19.91 10.96
CA ASN A 449 16.92 -20.34 11.80
C ASN A 449 16.89 -21.87 11.93
N ALA A 450 16.93 -22.39 13.15
CA ALA A 450 16.95 -23.82 13.42
C ALA A 450 15.65 -24.55 13.06
N ALA A 451 14.52 -23.87 13.06
CA ALA A 451 13.23 -24.46 12.68
C ALA A 451 13.18 -24.76 11.18
N GLU A 452 13.77 -23.88 10.37
CA GLU A 452 13.85 -24.01 8.91
C GLU A 452 15.04 -24.87 8.47
N ASN A 453 16.10 -24.86 9.26
CA ASN A 453 17.37 -25.54 8.98
C ASN A 453 17.80 -26.43 10.16
N PRO A 454 17.15 -27.58 10.39
CA PRO A 454 17.46 -28.48 11.53
C PRO A 454 18.91 -28.99 11.54
N LEU A 455 19.56 -29.03 10.37
CA LEU A 455 20.97 -29.38 10.26
C LEU A 455 21.85 -28.44 11.09
N ALA A 456 21.49 -27.15 11.22
CA ALA A 456 22.27 -26.20 12.00
C ALA A 456 22.49 -26.62 13.47
N VAL A 457 21.54 -27.39 14.04
CA VAL A 457 21.57 -27.85 15.43
C VAL A 457 22.68 -28.85 15.69
N ILE A 458 23.08 -29.62 14.67
CA ILE A 458 24.06 -30.74 14.79
C ILE A 458 25.42 -30.40 14.17
N LEU A 459 25.60 -29.19 13.67
CA LEU A 459 26.88 -28.72 13.11
C LEU A 459 27.88 -28.41 14.23
N ASN A 460 29.16 -28.64 13.93
CA ASN A 460 30.26 -28.33 14.81
C ASN A 460 31.32 -27.46 14.11
N ALA A 461 32.16 -26.81 14.90
CA ALA A 461 33.33 -26.12 14.34
C ALA A 461 34.24 -27.15 13.63
N GLY A 462 34.68 -26.80 12.42
CA GLY A 462 35.44 -27.65 11.51
C GLY A 462 34.59 -28.38 10.47
N ASP A 463 33.27 -28.45 10.61
CA ASP A 463 32.40 -29.04 9.57
C ASP A 463 32.46 -28.20 8.30
N GLN A 464 32.52 -28.87 7.15
CA GLN A 464 32.47 -28.24 5.83
C GLN A 464 31.01 -28.04 5.43
N VAL A 465 30.62 -26.81 5.23
CA VAL A 465 29.22 -26.44 4.87
C VAL A 465 29.17 -25.52 3.69
N THR A 466 28.05 -25.55 3.00
CA THR A 466 27.59 -24.52 2.06
C THR A 466 26.40 -23.80 2.68
N ILE A 467 26.49 -22.49 2.80
CA ILE A 467 25.42 -21.64 3.33
C ILE A 467 24.91 -20.78 2.17
N ALA A 468 23.61 -20.88 1.88
CA ALA A 468 22.94 -19.91 1.05
C ALA A 468 22.49 -18.74 1.94
N TYR A 469 22.76 -17.52 1.53
CA TYR A 469 22.44 -16.31 2.29
C TYR A 469 21.96 -15.19 1.39
N THR A 470 21.17 -14.30 1.93
CA THR A 470 20.73 -13.11 1.19
C THR A 470 21.78 -12.02 1.34
N ALA A 471 22.22 -11.46 0.22
CA ALA A 471 23.08 -10.28 0.22
C ALA A 471 22.33 -9.11 0.88
N GLY A 472 22.96 -8.47 1.87
CA GLY A 472 22.35 -7.33 2.60
C GLY A 472 23.44 -6.44 3.17
N GLU A 473 23.16 -5.14 3.31
CA GLU A 473 24.04 -4.16 3.94
C GLU A 473 24.02 -4.25 5.48
N GLY A 474 24.10 -5.46 6.03
CA GLY A 474 24.13 -5.69 7.47
C GLY A 474 25.56 -5.82 8.00
N GLY A 475 25.97 -4.93 8.89
CA GLY A 475 27.30 -4.85 9.49
C GLY A 475 27.76 -6.14 10.19
N GLY A 476 28.22 -7.13 9.41
CA GLY A 476 28.85 -8.34 9.91
C GLY A 476 27.92 -9.53 10.22
N ILE A 477 26.60 -9.41 10.04
CA ILE A 477 25.64 -10.51 10.16
C ILE A 477 24.76 -10.51 8.93
N LEU A 478 24.69 -11.64 8.20
CA LEU A 478 23.82 -11.85 7.03
C LEU A 478 22.78 -12.95 7.35
N SER A 479 21.63 -12.89 6.71
CA SER A 479 20.58 -13.90 6.88
C SER A 479 20.91 -15.15 6.06
N GLY A 480 21.19 -16.25 6.73
CA GLY A 480 21.37 -17.57 6.11
C GLY A 480 20.01 -18.22 5.87
N THR A 481 19.69 -18.47 4.61
CA THR A 481 18.41 -19.06 4.19
C THR A 481 18.44 -20.59 4.22
N SER A 482 19.58 -21.18 3.88
CA SER A 482 19.77 -22.62 4.02
C SER A 482 21.20 -22.97 4.38
N VAL A 483 21.40 -24.14 5.00
CA VAL A 483 22.72 -24.71 5.28
C VAL A 483 22.73 -26.19 4.90
N ALA A 484 23.77 -26.61 4.16
CA ALA A 484 24.00 -28.00 3.78
C ALA A 484 25.44 -28.38 4.08
N ARG A 485 25.73 -29.67 4.27
CA ARG A 485 27.11 -30.15 4.25
C ARG A 485 27.67 -30.10 2.84
N ALA A 486 28.94 -29.75 2.70
CA ALA A 486 29.56 -29.61 1.40
C ALA A 486 29.37 -30.88 0.54
N GLY A 487 28.70 -30.74 -0.60
CA GLY A 487 28.37 -31.81 -1.53
C GLY A 487 27.05 -32.55 -1.26
N GLU A 488 26.26 -32.10 -0.30
CA GLU A 488 24.89 -32.60 -0.04
C GLU A 488 23.88 -31.52 -0.38
N THR A 489 22.73 -31.93 -0.89
CA THR A 489 21.58 -31.00 -1.05
C THR A 489 20.99 -30.64 0.31
N PRO A 490 20.45 -29.43 0.50
CA PRO A 490 19.76 -29.01 1.73
C PRO A 490 18.64 -30.00 2.09
N VAL A 491 18.61 -30.47 3.34
CA VAL A 491 17.58 -31.37 3.83
C VAL A 491 16.50 -30.58 4.51
N THR A 492 15.33 -30.50 3.90
CA THR A 492 14.10 -30.01 4.54
C THR A 492 13.53 -31.13 5.43
N PHE A 493 13.38 -30.87 6.71
CA PHE A 493 12.76 -31.79 7.65
C PHE A 493 11.24 -31.70 7.55
N THR A 494 10.61 -32.69 6.93
CA THR A 494 9.17 -32.91 7.05
C THR A 494 8.95 -33.77 8.29
N PRO A 495 8.22 -33.32 9.32
CA PRO A 495 7.86 -34.17 10.44
C PRO A 495 7.04 -35.35 9.92
N GLU A 496 7.53 -36.57 10.11
CA GLU A 496 6.79 -37.81 9.79
C GLU A 496 5.51 -37.81 10.65
N GLU A 497 4.35 -37.80 10.03
CA GLU A 497 3.07 -37.99 10.71
C GLU A 497 3.15 -39.30 11.51
N ALA A 498 2.88 -39.20 12.81
CA ALA A 498 2.76 -40.36 13.65
C ALA A 498 1.64 -41.27 13.11
N PRO A 499 1.89 -42.59 12.96
CA PRO A 499 0.90 -43.51 12.39
C PRO A 499 -0.37 -43.50 13.24
N ALA A 500 -1.47 -43.05 12.67
CA ALA A 500 -2.81 -43.30 13.18
C ALA A 500 -3.07 -44.77 13.02
N ASP A 501 -3.23 -45.50 14.13
CA ASP A 501 -3.97 -46.72 14.40
C ASP A 501 -3.23 -47.65 15.36
N ALA A 502 -3.58 -47.52 16.64
CA ALA A 502 -3.63 -48.65 17.55
C ALA A 502 -5.10 -48.90 17.93
N PRO A 503 -5.65 -50.13 17.74
CA PRO A 503 -7.06 -50.37 18.02
C PRO A 503 -7.36 -50.31 19.51
N ALA A 504 -8.45 -49.61 19.86
CA ALA A 504 -8.98 -49.54 21.22
C ALA A 504 -9.40 -50.96 21.68
N GLU A 505 -8.76 -51.47 22.72
CA GLU A 505 -9.25 -52.65 23.46
C GLU A 505 -10.58 -52.31 24.14
N THR A 506 -11.60 -53.08 23.77
CA THR A 506 -12.92 -53.10 24.38
C THR A 506 -12.82 -53.78 25.76
N GLY A 507 -12.83 -53.00 26.83
CA GLY A 507 -13.08 -53.48 28.19
C GLY A 507 -14.55 -53.39 28.52
N GLN A 508 -15.15 -54.53 28.84
CA GLN A 508 -16.54 -54.73 29.30
C GLN A 508 -16.84 -54.01 30.62
N PRO A 509 -18.11 -53.64 30.89
CA PRO A 509 -18.49 -52.99 32.14
C PRO A 509 -18.74 -54.00 33.25
N ALA A 510 -18.26 -53.69 34.46
CA ALA A 510 -18.71 -54.35 35.70
C ALA A 510 -19.83 -53.56 36.32
N GLU A 511 -20.92 -54.25 36.58
CA GLU A 511 -22.12 -53.86 37.31
C GLU A 511 -21.87 -53.73 38.83
N ASP A 512 -22.76 -52.98 39.45
CA ASP A 512 -23.22 -52.95 40.84
C ASP A 512 -22.46 -52.16 41.92
N ALA A 513 -23.03 -51.15 42.45
CA ALA A 513 -23.84 -51.16 43.66
C ALA A 513 -24.35 -49.80 44.08
N ALA A 514 -25.62 -49.76 44.39
CA ALA A 514 -26.39 -48.67 44.89
C ALA A 514 -25.97 -48.18 46.29
N SER A 515 -26.17 -46.90 46.63
CA SER A 515 -26.88 -46.45 47.82
C SER A 515 -26.94 -44.90 47.96
N SER A 516 -28.15 -44.41 47.88
CA SER A 516 -28.83 -43.41 48.69
C SER A 516 -28.01 -42.32 49.44
N ASN A 517 -28.29 -41.04 49.18
CA ASN A 517 -29.10 -40.17 50.05
C ASN A 517 -29.01 -38.70 49.56
N GLN A 518 -30.17 -38.13 49.30
CA GLN A 518 -30.50 -36.71 49.51
C GLN A 518 -30.92 -36.53 51.01
N PRO A 519 -31.18 -35.31 51.58
CA PRO A 519 -31.17 -33.94 51.04
C PRO A 519 -30.51 -32.93 52.01
N THR A 520 -30.23 -31.75 51.58
CA THR A 520 -30.93 -30.46 51.93
C THR A 520 -30.35 -29.36 51.06
#